data_ef3f87a69c5e3717249bc08248503d5e
#
_entry.id   ef3f87a69c5e3717249bc08248503d5e
#
_cell.length_a   1.000
_cell.length_b   1.000
_cell.length_c   1.000
_cell.angle_alpha   90.00
_cell.angle_beta   90.00
_cell.angle_gamma   90.00
#
_symmetry.space_group_name_H-M   'P 1'
#
loop_
_entity.id
_entity.type
_entity.pdbx_description
1 polymer ?
#
loop_
_entity_poly.entity_id
_entity_poly.type
_entity_poly.pdbx_seq_one_letter_code
_entity_poly.pdbx_strand_id
1 'polypeptide(L)'
;SLLSRESIFLLNNLVLVGLCFVIFWGTFFPLISQALTGSKAAVGPPWFAQYTVPLALILVLLSGVGPVIAWRRATPANARRNFRVPLLAALGTLVVLLGATHVAHKPYAIGMFCCAAFVFGSVGQEFWRGVGARRAMSSESPPVALVSLIRRNRRRYGGYTVHIGVAVLFVGVAASTAFQHVKDVSLKPGQSTKVGDYRYTYVKATESVVTDPNSTGAILTLGAVMDVTKNGHRVAVLRPSAGYYPAPDDSQGPVGSLIGGETTAHVGLQAGLRRDIWTAIQPNIDPLQPLITKGNAVVPASHPEFAFLVLAAIGEHYVRSSPTASFHLMNSPLVTWIWFGGFIVFAGGLTAIWPTGGQRVRARYLAHVGRDLQQA
;
A
#
# COMPACT_ATOMS: atom_id res chain seq x y z
N SER A 1 29.07 -19.82 13.62
CA SER A 1 29.68 -18.71 12.84
C SER A 1 28.60 -17.69 12.52
N LEU A 2 28.86 -16.40 12.77
CA LEU A 2 27.94 -15.30 12.43
C LEU A 2 27.66 -15.22 10.90
N LEU A 3 28.59 -15.69 10.08
CA LEU A 3 28.47 -15.80 8.64
C LEU A 3 27.94 -17.21 8.24
N SER A 4 26.77 -17.56 8.72
CA SER A 4 26.06 -18.79 8.36
C SER A 4 24.61 -18.49 7.97
N ARG A 5 23.99 -19.36 7.16
CA ARG A 5 22.59 -19.24 6.82
C ARG A 5 21.68 -19.29 8.05
N GLU A 6 22.07 -20.06 9.07
CA GLU A 6 21.36 -20.17 10.34
C GLU A 6 21.30 -18.83 11.09
N SER A 7 22.46 -18.14 11.19
CA SER A 7 22.52 -16.83 11.83
C SER A 7 21.68 -15.77 11.10
N ILE A 8 21.67 -15.80 9.76
CA ILE A 8 20.86 -14.89 8.95
C ILE A 8 19.39 -15.16 9.16
N PHE A 9 19.01 -16.44 9.25
CA PHE A 9 17.62 -16.82 9.52
C PHE A 9 17.17 -16.35 10.91
N LEU A 10 18.01 -16.51 11.94
CA LEU A 10 17.73 -16.01 13.29
C LEU A 10 17.60 -14.48 13.30
N LEU A 11 18.53 -13.78 12.64
CA LEU A 11 18.49 -12.33 12.55
C LEU A 11 17.25 -11.84 11.81
N ASN A 12 16.87 -12.52 10.72
CA ASN A 12 15.63 -12.22 9.98
C ASN A 12 14.38 -12.36 10.85
N ASN A 13 14.32 -13.44 11.65
CA ASN A 13 13.20 -13.65 12.58
C ASN A 13 13.18 -12.57 13.68
N LEU A 14 14.34 -12.18 14.20
CA LEU A 14 14.45 -11.10 15.19
C LEU A 14 13.96 -9.77 14.62
N VAL A 15 14.33 -9.44 13.38
CA VAL A 15 13.85 -8.23 12.67
C VAL A 15 12.34 -8.27 12.48
N LEU A 16 11.78 -9.42 12.08
CA LEU A 16 10.33 -9.58 11.94
C LEU A 16 9.59 -9.42 13.26
N VAL A 17 10.11 -9.98 14.35
CA VAL A 17 9.56 -9.78 15.71
C VAL A 17 9.64 -8.32 16.12
N GLY A 18 10.77 -7.65 15.83
CA GLY A 18 10.93 -6.22 16.08
C GLY A 18 9.92 -5.36 15.31
N LEU A 19 9.71 -5.66 14.02
CA LEU A 19 8.66 -5.00 13.21
C LEU A 19 7.27 -5.23 13.79
N CYS A 20 6.94 -6.47 14.15
CA CYS A 20 5.67 -6.81 14.78
C CYS A 20 5.46 -6.03 16.07
N PHE A 21 6.49 -5.96 16.94
CA PHE A 21 6.44 -5.21 18.19
C PHE A 21 6.21 -3.71 17.96
N VAL A 22 6.94 -3.08 17.04
CA VAL A 22 6.78 -1.65 16.73
C VAL A 22 5.38 -1.35 16.22
N ILE A 23 4.86 -2.16 15.28
CA ILE A 23 3.52 -1.97 14.71
C ILE A 23 2.46 -2.18 15.80
N PHE A 24 2.56 -3.26 16.57
CA PHE A 24 1.66 -3.55 17.68
C PHE A 24 1.64 -2.40 18.69
N TRP A 25 2.80 -2.00 19.20
CA TRP A 25 2.93 -0.94 20.19
C TRP A 25 2.31 0.39 19.68
N GLY A 26 2.69 0.82 18.47
CA GLY A 26 2.17 2.07 17.90
C GLY A 26 0.66 2.05 17.66
N THR A 27 0.11 0.89 17.25
CA THR A 27 -1.33 0.74 17.00
C THR A 27 -2.13 0.74 18.30
N PHE A 28 -1.65 0.09 19.35
CA PHE A 28 -2.33 0.02 20.63
C PHE A 28 -2.00 1.17 21.59
N PHE A 29 -1.03 2.01 21.23
CA PHE A 29 -0.59 3.13 22.09
C PHE A 29 -1.74 4.05 22.53
N PRO A 30 -2.73 4.43 21.68
CA PRO A 30 -3.86 5.26 22.12
C PRO A 30 -4.68 4.62 23.25
N LEU A 31 -4.90 3.31 23.20
CA LEU A 31 -5.64 2.58 24.23
C LEU A 31 -4.83 2.48 25.52
N ILE A 32 -3.53 2.22 25.43
CA ILE A 32 -2.60 2.15 26.57
C ILE A 32 -2.50 3.51 27.25
N SER A 33 -2.34 4.60 26.46
CA SER A 33 -2.30 5.97 26.98
C SER A 33 -3.59 6.32 27.72
N GLN A 34 -4.75 6.02 27.15
CA GLN A 34 -6.03 6.29 27.76
C GLN A 34 -6.20 5.52 29.08
N ALA A 35 -5.78 4.26 29.14
CA ALA A 35 -5.87 3.43 30.34
C ALA A 35 -4.95 3.91 31.47
N LEU A 36 -3.76 4.43 31.13
CA LEU A 36 -2.75 4.84 32.13
C LEU A 36 -2.89 6.30 32.56
N THR A 37 -3.25 7.20 31.65
CA THR A 37 -3.23 8.66 31.89
C THR A 37 -4.60 9.31 31.84
N GLY A 38 -5.66 8.54 31.49
CA GLY A 38 -7.02 9.08 31.28
C GLY A 38 -7.16 9.92 29.98
N SER A 39 -6.05 10.16 29.25
CA SER A 39 -6.05 10.93 28.01
C SER A 39 -5.63 10.08 26.83
N LYS A 40 -6.32 10.27 25.68
CA LYS A 40 -6.04 9.53 24.45
C LYS A 40 -4.95 10.23 23.66
N ALA A 41 -3.73 9.69 23.67
CA ALA A 41 -2.61 10.13 22.83
C ALA A 41 -2.36 9.14 21.70
N ALA A 42 -2.07 9.63 20.48
CA ALA A 42 -1.77 8.80 19.32
C ALA A 42 -0.36 9.11 18.78
N VAL A 43 0.31 8.08 18.27
CA VAL A 43 1.57 8.24 17.53
C VAL A 43 1.27 8.35 16.04
N GLY A 44 1.95 9.28 15.38
CA GLY A 44 1.74 9.58 13.97
C GLY A 44 2.68 8.83 13.02
N PRO A 45 2.51 9.01 11.69
CA PRO A 45 3.34 8.39 10.68
C PRO A 45 4.86 8.58 10.85
N PRO A 46 5.37 9.73 11.33
CA PRO A 46 6.81 9.91 11.55
C PRO A 46 7.39 8.95 12.58
N TRP A 47 6.64 8.65 13.65
CA TRP A 47 7.06 7.69 14.66
C TRP A 47 7.20 6.28 14.08
N PHE A 48 6.18 5.82 13.31
CA PHE A 48 6.26 4.53 12.65
C PHE A 48 7.46 4.47 11.69
N ALA A 49 7.63 5.50 10.85
CA ALA A 49 8.72 5.54 9.88
C ALA A 49 10.10 5.46 10.53
N GLN A 50 10.30 6.10 11.68
CA GLN A 50 11.58 6.11 12.40
C GLN A 50 12.06 4.71 12.76
N TYR A 51 11.16 3.80 13.12
CA TYR A 51 11.51 2.43 13.55
C TYR A 51 11.32 1.40 12.44
N THR A 52 10.24 1.49 11.66
CA THR A 52 9.95 0.47 10.65
C THR A 52 10.87 0.55 9.44
N VAL A 53 11.28 1.75 9.01
CA VAL A 53 12.11 1.90 7.81
C VAL A 53 13.49 1.27 7.98
N PRO A 54 14.26 1.50 9.06
CA PRO A 54 15.53 0.81 9.28
C PRO A 54 15.38 -0.71 9.37
N LEU A 55 14.36 -1.20 10.07
CA LEU A 55 14.09 -2.64 10.17
C LEU A 55 13.73 -3.25 8.81
N ALA A 56 12.94 -2.55 8.01
CA ALA A 56 12.59 -2.97 6.64
C ALA A 56 13.83 -3.02 5.72
N LEU A 57 14.74 -2.06 5.81
CA LEU A 57 16.01 -2.08 5.08
C LEU A 57 16.85 -3.32 5.43
N ILE A 58 16.98 -3.62 6.72
CA ILE A 58 17.68 -4.81 7.20
C ILE A 58 16.98 -6.08 6.68
N LEU A 59 15.65 -6.15 6.77
CA LEU A 59 14.86 -7.28 6.30
C LEU A 59 15.08 -7.55 4.81
N VAL A 60 14.99 -6.51 3.96
CA VAL A 60 15.19 -6.64 2.52
C VAL A 60 16.63 -7.06 2.22
N LEU A 61 17.63 -6.47 2.88
CA LEU A 61 19.03 -6.85 2.73
C LEU A 61 19.24 -8.34 3.08
N LEU A 62 18.74 -8.78 4.23
CA LEU A 62 18.86 -10.18 4.69
C LEU A 62 18.20 -11.15 3.72
N SER A 63 17.09 -10.76 3.09
CA SER A 63 16.41 -11.58 2.08
C SER A 63 17.27 -11.83 0.85
N GLY A 64 18.17 -10.89 0.49
CA GLY A 64 19.14 -11.05 -0.59
C GLY A 64 20.41 -11.79 -0.16
N VAL A 65 20.80 -11.68 1.10
CA VAL A 65 22.00 -12.36 1.62
C VAL A 65 21.77 -13.87 1.80
N GLY A 66 20.58 -14.26 2.27
CA GLY A 66 20.23 -15.67 2.53
C GLY A 66 20.46 -16.63 1.36
N PRO A 67 20.03 -16.33 0.12
CA PRO A 67 20.23 -17.19 -1.05
C PRO A 67 21.69 -17.48 -1.38
N VAL A 68 22.59 -16.52 -1.17
CA VAL A 68 23.99 -16.60 -1.65
C VAL A 68 24.98 -17.12 -0.60
N ILE A 69 24.58 -17.20 0.68
CA ILE A 69 25.40 -17.74 1.75
C ILE A 69 25.31 -19.27 1.80
N ALA A 70 26.48 -19.90 2.00
CA ALA A 70 26.57 -21.34 2.18
C ALA A 70 25.97 -21.79 3.51
N TRP A 71 25.48 -23.03 3.55
CA TRP A 71 25.01 -23.71 4.77
C TRP A 71 26.23 -23.97 5.67
N ARG A 72 26.13 -23.64 6.95
CA ARG A 72 27.12 -23.83 8.04
C ARG A 72 28.37 -22.92 8.03
N ARG A 73 29.17 -22.86 6.99
CA ARG A 73 30.37 -22.02 6.92
C ARG A 73 30.60 -21.51 5.50
N ALA A 74 30.69 -20.20 5.33
CA ALA A 74 31.14 -19.58 4.09
C ALA A 74 32.63 -19.34 4.16
N THR A 75 33.41 -19.79 3.19
CA THR A 75 34.79 -19.36 3.05
C THR A 75 34.82 -17.95 2.46
N PRO A 76 35.81 -17.09 2.86
CA PRO A 76 35.89 -15.71 2.34
C PRO A 76 35.96 -15.63 0.82
N ALA A 77 36.68 -16.58 0.17
CA ALA A 77 36.76 -16.66 -1.28
C ALA A 77 35.41 -16.95 -1.95
N ASN A 78 34.64 -17.88 -1.39
CA ASN A 78 33.31 -18.23 -1.89
C ASN A 78 32.30 -17.09 -1.66
N ALA A 79 32.36 -16.43 -0.51
CA ALA A 79 31.57 -15.26 -0.23
C ALA A 79 31.85 -14.14 -1.23
N ARG A 80 33.13 -13.75 -1.44
CA ARG A 80 33.52 -12.73 -2.44
C ARG A 80 32.96 -13.04 -3.84
N ARG A 81 33.05 -14.29 -4.29
CA ARG A 81 32.55 -14.71 -5.60
C ARG A 81 31.02 -14.62 -5.70
N ASN A 82 30.30 -14.99 -4.64
CA ASN A 82 28.85 -15.01 -4.63
C ASN A 82 28.23 -13.63 -4.47
N PHE A 83 28.85 -12.73 -3.71
CA PHE A 83 28.36 -11.38 -3.48
C PHE A 83 28.74 -10.38 -4.60
N ARG A 84 29.63 -10.73 -5.52
CA ARG A 84 30.11 -9.81 -6.56
C ARG A 84 28.94 -9.27 -7.43
N VAL A 85 28.09 -10.12 -7.94
CA VAL A 85 26.96 -9.71 -8.82
C VAL A 85 25.95 -8.89 -8.05
N PRO A 86 25.44 -9.30 -6.87
CA PRO A 86 24.53 -8.49 -6.05
C PRO A 86 25.08 -7.11 -5.70
N LEU A 87 26.35 -7.03 -5.29
CA LEU A 87 27.00 -5.76 -4.96
C LEU A 87 27.17 -4.85 -6.16
N LEU A 88 27.53 -5.39 -7.33
CA LEU A 88 27.59 -4.61 -8.57
C LEU A 88 26.21 -4.09 -8.99
N ALA A 89 25.16 -4.88 -8.81
CA ALA A 89 23.79 -4.43 -9.05
C ALA A 89 23.38 -3.28 -8.11
N ALA A 90 23.67 -3.40 -6.82
CA ALA A 90 23.40 -2.35 -5.83
C ALA A 90 24.22 -1.08 -6.13
N LEU A 91 25.51 -1.20 -6.43
CA LEU A 91 26.37 -0.07 -6.76
C LEU A 91 25.96 0.61 -8.06
N GLY A 92 25.63 -0.16 -9.10
CA GLY A 92 25.09 0.40 -10.35
C GLY A 92 23.80 1.17 -10.14
N THR A 93 22.89 0.64 -9.31
CA THR A 93 21.66 1.34 -8.91
C THR A 93 21.98 2.64 -8.16
N LEU A 94 22.93 2.63 -7.23
CA LEU A 94 23.36 3.83 -6.51
C LEU A 94 23.87 4.91 -7.48
N VAL A 95 24.74 4.54 -8.41
CA VAL A 95 25.30 5.47 -9.41
C VAL A 95 24.19 6.06 -10.29
N VAL A 96 23.25 5.23 -10.76
CA VAL A 96 22.12 5.69 -11.58
C VAL A 96 21.21 6.63 -10.79
N LEU A 97 20.89 6.30 -9.54
CA LEU A 97 20.03 7.15 -8.71
C LEU A 97 20.66 8.52 -8.43
N LEU A 98 21.95 8.55 -8.09
CA LEU A 98 22.64 9.82 -7.82
C LEU A 98 22.87 10.65 -9.08
N GLY A 99 23.10 10.02 -10.22
CA GLY A 99 23.35 10.71 -11.49
C GLY A 99 22.10 11.13 -12.25
N ALA A 100 21.01 10.35 -12.17
CA ALA A 100 19.80 10.58 -12.98
C ALA A 100 18.60 11.14 -12.20
N THR A 101 18.70 11.24 -10.87
CA THR A 101 17.56 11.68 -10.04
C THR A 101 18.00 12.66 -8.94
N HIS A 102 17.04 13.44 -8.43
CA HIS A 102 17.26 14.36 -7.30
C HIS A 102 16.99 13.70 -5.93
N VAL A 103 17.28 12.39 -5.80
CA VAL A 103 16.94 11.62 -4.60
C VAL A 103 18.02 11.70 -3.51
N ALA A 104 19.11 12.43 -3.74
CA ALA A 104 20.26 12.50 -2.83
C ALA A 104 19.91 12.85 -1.37
N HIS A 105 18.85 13.65 -1.15
CA HIS A 105 18.39 14.00 0.21
C HIS A 105 17.41 12.99 0.81
N LYS A 106 17.22 11.81 0.20
CA LYS A 106 16.32 10.76 0.69
C LYS A 106 17.09 9.45 0.90
N PRO A 107 17.98 9.39 1.91
CA PRO A 107 18.93 8.29 2.09
C PRO A 107 18.25 6.92 2.30
N TYR A 108 17.09 6.89 2.97
CA TYR A 108 16.33 5.66 3.15
C TYR A 108 15.78 5.10 1.84
N ALA A 109 15.33 5.95 0.93
CA ALA A 109 14.87 5.50 -0.38
C ALA A 109 16.04 4.96 -1.22
N ILE A 110 17.18 5.65 -1.24
CA ILE A 110 18.40 5.17 -1.89
C ILE A 110 18.79 3.80 -1.34
N GLY A 111 18.83 3.65 -0.01
CA GLY A 111 19.15 2.39 0.66
C GLY A 111 18.18 1.27 0.22
N MET A 112 16.89 1.56 0.16
CA MET A 112 15.88 0.58 -0.23
C MET A 112 16.03 0.13 -1.70
N PHE A 113 16.27 1.05 -2.63
CA PHE A 113 16.53 0.70 -4.03
C PHE A 113 17.81 -0.12 -4.19
N CYS A 114 18.87 0.22 -3.47
CA CYS A 114 20.11 -0.54 -3.47
C CYS A 114 19.93 -1.94 -2.88
N CYS A 115 19.20 -2.07 -1.76
CA CYS A 115 18.86 -3.36 -1.18
C CYS A 115 17.99 -4.21 -2.11
N ALA A 116 17.01 -3.62 -2.78
CA ALA A 116 16.17 -4.33 -3.75
C ALA A 116 17.00 -4.81 -4.96
N ALA A 117 17.88 -3.96 -5.50
CA ALA A 117 18.80 -4.33 -6.58
C ALA A 117 19.75 -5.46 -6.16
N PHE A 118 20.23 -5.43 -4.91
CA PHE A 118 21.00 -6.51 -4.32
C PHE A 118 20.21 -7.83 -4.30
N VAL A 119 18.93 -7.80 -3.89
CA VAL A 119 18.04 -8.98 -3.91
C VAL A 119 17.87 -9.51 -5.33
N PHE A 120 17.59 -8.64 -6.31
CA PHE A 120 17.43 -9.04 -7.70
C PHE A 120 18.72 -9.67 -8.26
N GLY A 121 19.88 -9.08 -7.96
CA GLY A 121 21.18 -9.64 -8.32
C GLY A 121 21.43 -11.01 -7.69
N SER A 122 21.13 -11.17 -6.40
CA SER A 122 21.31 -12.42 -5.66
C SER A 122 20.43 -13.54 -6.20
N VAL A 123 19.14 -13.27 -6.30
CA VAL A 123 18.17 -14.26 -6.75
C VAL A 123 18.31 -14.54 -8.24
N GLY A 124 18.54 -13.52 -9.06
CA GLY A 124 18.81 -13.68 -10.49
C GLY A 124 20.01 -14.57 -10.77
N GLN A 125 21.12 -14.38 -10.01
CA GLN A 125 22.30 -15.23 -10.09
C GLN A 125 22.00 -16.69 -9.75
N GLU A 126 21.17 -16.95 -8.75
CA GLU A 126 20.77 -18.32 -8.35
C GLU A 126 19.88 -19.00 -9.41
N PHE A 127 18.94 -18.25 -10.00
CA PHE A 127 18.16 -18.76 -11.14
C PHE A 127 19.05 -19.05 -12.36
N TRP A 128 19.95 -18.13 -12.70
CA TRP A 128 20.87 -18.29 -13.82
C TRP A 128 21.76 -19.55 -13.67
N ARG A 129 22.37 -19.71 -12.48
CA ARG A 129 23.18 -20.90 -12.17
C ARG A 129 22.36 -22.19 -12.24
N GLY A 130 21.12 -22.16 -11.71
CA GLY A 130 20.24 -23.32 -11.73
C GLY A 130 19.82 -23.72 -13.15
N VAL A 131 19.44 -22.76 -13.98
CA VAL A 131 19.10 -22.98 -15.39
C VAL A 131 20.33 -23.49 -16.18
N GLY A 132 21.51 -22.89 -15.99
CA GLY A 132 22.75 -23.32 -16.62
C GLY A 132 23.10 -24.76 -16.27
N ALA A 133 23.08 -25.13 -15.00
CA ALA A 133 23.33 -26.50 -14.56
C ALA A 133 22.33 -27.51 -15.16
N ARG A 134 21.05 -27.12 -15.21
CA ARG A 134 20.00 -27.95 -15.80
C ARG A 134 20.24 -28.22 -17.30
N ARG A 135 20.55 -27.16 -18.05
CA ARG A 135 20.81 -27.25 -19.49
C ARG A 135 22.03 -28.12 -19.82
N ALA A 136 23.05 -28.04 -18.95
CA ALA A 136 24.24 -28.90 -19.11
C ALA A 136 23.92 -30.41 -18.94
N MET A 137 22.86 -30.74 -18.16
CA MET A 137 22.48 -32.13 -17.92
C MET A 137 21.40 -32.67 -18.88
N SER A 138 20.56 -31.82 -19.46
CA SER A 138 19.35 -32.27 -20.19
C SER A 138 19.15 -31.63 -21.56
N SER A 139 20.06 -30.77 -22.02
CA SER A 139 19.99 -30.05 -23.32
C SER A 139 18.65 -29.33 -23.56
N GLU A 140 17.91 -29.00 -22.49
CA GLU A 140 16.63 -28.29 -22.54
C GLU A 140 16.82 -26.83 -23.00
N SER A 141 15.82 -26.25 -23.68
CA SER A 141 15.79 -24.80 -23.93
C SER A 141 15.70 -24.00 -22.62
N PRO A 142 16.19 -22.75 -22.57
CA PRO A 142 16.21 -21.98 -21.31
C PRO A 142 14.85 -21.86 -20.58
N PRO A 143 13.70 -21.59 -21.26
CA PRO A 143 12.42 -21.50 -20.59
C PRO A 143 11.94 -22.86 -20.05
N VAL A 144 12.17 -23.94 -20.77
CA VAL A 144 11.84 -25.30 -20.34
C VAL A 144 12.67 -25.69 -19.12
N ALA A 145 13.98 -25.41 -19.16
CA ALA A 145 14.89 -25.64 -18.03
C ALA A 145 14.48 -24.86 -16.79
N LEU A 146 14.03 -23.60 -16.92
CA LEU A 146 13.51 -22.79 -15.82
C LEU A 146 12.25 -23.41 -15.18
N VAL A 147 11.28 -23.78 -15.98
CA VAL A 147 10.04 -24.42 -15.49
C VAL A 147 10.35 -25.76 -14.82
N SER A 148 11.19 -26.59 -15.44
CA SER A 148 11.64 -27.87 -14.90
C SER A 148 12.38 -27.71 -13.56
N LEU A 149 13.23 -26.67 -13.46
CA LEU A 149 13.97 -26.31 -12.25
C LEU A 149 13.03 -25.95 -11.09
N ILE A 150 12.05 -25.07 -11.35
CA ILE A 150 11.05 -24.67 -10.36
C ILE A 150 10.20 -25.88 -9.93
N ARG A 151 9.70 -26.68 -10.88
CA ARG A 151 8.86 -27.85 -10.58
C ARG A 151 9.56 -28.88 -9.71
N ARG A 152 10.87 -29.08 -9.87
CA ARG A 152 11.66 -30.03 -9.08
C ARG A 152 12.04 -29.52 -7.69
N ASN A 153 12.28 -28.21 -7.56
CA ASN A 153 12.76 -27.59 -6.32
C ASN A 153 11.84 -26.43 -5.88
N ARG A 154 10.53 -26.68 -5.80
CA ARG A 154 9.50 -25.66 -5.56
C ARG A 154 9.73 -24.84 -4.29
N ARG A 155 10.12 -25.49 -3.18
CA ARG A 155 10.39 -24.79 -1.92
C ARG A 155 11.51 -23.75 -2.06
N ARG A 156 12.60 -24.11 -2.75
CA ARG A 156 13.74 -23.21 -2.95
C ARG A 156 13.38 -22.06 -3.89
N TYR A 157 12.90 -22.37 -5.09
CA TYR A 157 12.62 -21.36 -6.12
C TYR A 157 11.34 -20.58 -5.86
N GLY A 158 10.35 -21.19 -5.22
CA GLY A 158 9.19 -20.47 -4.68
C GLY A 158 9.59 -19.45 -3.61
N GLY A 159 10.46 -19.82 -2.68
CA GLY A 159 11.04 -18.89 -1.71
C GLY A 159 11.83 -17.75 -2.38
N TYR A 160 12.62 -18.04 -3.41
CA TYR A 160 13.31 -17.00 -4.18
C TYR A 160 12.34 -16.05 -4.89
N THR A 161 11.23 -16.57 -5.42
CA THR A 161 10.16 -15.74 -6.01
C THR A 161 9.51 -14.83 -4.96
N VAL A 162 9.31 -15.33 -3.74
CA VAL A 162 8.84 -14.49 -2.60
C VAL A 162 9.80 -13.33 -2.35
N HIS A 163 11.11 -13.57 -2.31
CA HIS A 163 12.10 -12.50 -2.10
C HIS A 163 12.08 -11.45 -3.21
N ILE A 164 11.91 -11.87 -4.47
CA ILE A 164 11.69 -10.94 -5.60
C ILE A 164 10.42 -10.09 -5.36
N GLY A 165 9.32 -10.74 -4.99
CA GLY A 165 8.06 -10.04 -4.72
C GLY A 165 8.17 -9.01 -3.61
N VAL A 166 8.84 -9.36 -2.51
CA VAL A 166 9.13 -8.44 -1.40
C VAL A 166 9.99 -7.26 -1.89
N ALA A 167 11.04 -7.50 -2.69
CA ALA A 167 11.86 -6.43 -3.24
C ALA A 167 11.06 -5.50 -4.16
N VAL A 168 10.20 -6.05 -5.04
CA VAL A 168 9.29 -5.26 -5.91
C VAL A 168 8.34 -4.41 -5.08
N LEU A 169 7.74 -4.98 -4.03
CA LEU A 169 6.83 -4.28 -3.12
C LEU A 169 7.56 -3.09 -2.47
N PHE A 170 8.75 -3.29 -1.92
CA PHE A 170 9.51 -2.22 -1.28
C PHE A 170 10.06 -1.19 -2.27
N VAL A 171 10.34 -1.56 -3.53
CA VAL A 171 10.61 -0.59 -4.61
C VAL A 171 9.39 0.30 -4.83
N GLY A 172 8.18 -0.27 -4.88
CA GLY A 172 6.93 0.48 -4.97
C GLY A 172 6.74 1.46 -3.81
N VAL A 173 6.95 1.00 -2.57
CA VAL A 173 6.86 1.84 -1.36
C VAL A 173 7.90 2.96 -1.40
N ALA A 174 9.16 2.64 -1.68
CA ALA A 174 10.24 3.64 -1.72
C ALA A 174 10.03 4.68 -2.82
N ALA A 175 9.59 4.26 -4.01
CA ALA A 175 9.33 5.16 -5.12
C ALA A 175 8.11 6.06 -4.86
N SER A 176 7.01 5.46 -4.38
CA SER A 176 5.77 6.21 -4.09
C SER A 176 5.99 7.27 -3.01
N THR A 177 6.89 7.04 -2.05
CA THR A 177 7.21 7.97 -0.98
C THR A 177 8.28 8.99 -1.41
N ALA A 178 9.34 8.52 -2.10
CA ALA A 178 10.47 9.39 -2.46
C ALA A 178 10.16 10.38 -3.59
N PHE A 179 9.31 10.00 -4.54
CA PHE A 179 9.03 10.79 -5.74
C PHE A 179 7.57 11.26 -5.81
N GLN A 180 6.84 11.23 -4.68
CA GLN A 180 5.51 11.81 -4.63
C GLN A 180 5.57 13.34 -4.65
N HIS A 181 4.52 13.93 -5.24
CA HIS A 181 4.26 15.36 -5.19
C HIS A 181 2.90 15.55 -4.52
N VAL A 182 2.91 16.31 -3.42
CA VAL A 182 1.71 16.59 -2.62
C VAL A 182 1.49 18.09 -2.56
N LYS A 183 0.23 18.53 -2.61
CA LYS A 183 -0.15 19.92 -2.45
C LYS A 183 -1.53 20.04 -1.83
N ASP A 184 -1.62 20.80 -0.75
CA ASP A 184 -2.88 21.27 -0.19
C ASP A 184 -3.22 22.64 -0.77
N VAL A 185 -4.45 22.79 -1.25
CA VAL A 185 -4.88 24.02 -1.90
C VAL A 185 -6.40 24.19 -1.81
N SER A 186 -6.85 25.42 -1.60
CA SER A 186 -8.26 25.80 -1.72
C SER A 186 -8.52 26.41 -3.09
N LEU A 187 -9.53 25.87 -3.79
CA LEU A 187 -9.90 26.27 -5.14
C LEU A 187 -11.38 26.64 -5.20
N LYS A 188 -11.71 27.58 -6.07
CA LYS A 188 -13.06 27.87 -6.56
C LYS A 188 -13.28 27.15 -7.88
N PRO A 189 -14.54 26.85 -8.28
CA PRO A 189 -14.84 26.35 -9.61
C PRO A 189 -14.21 27.20 -10.71
N GLY A 190 -13.63 26.54 -11.72
CA GLY A 190 -12.85 27.16 -12.79
C GLY A 190 -11.37 27.41 -12.46
N GLN A 191 -10.98 27.39 -11.19
CA GLN A 191 -9.57 27.57 -10.81
C GLN A 191 -8.76 26.28 -10.99
N SER A 192 -7.47 26.45 -11.27
CA SER A 192 -6.55 25.34 -11.45
C SER A 192 -5.25 25.53 -10.69
N THR A 193 -4.59 24.44 -10.34
CA THR A 193 -3.26 24.41 -9.74
C THR A 193 -2.40 23.34 -10.38
N LYS A 194 -1.08 23.48 -10.27
CA LYS A 194 -0.11 22.51 -10.77
C LYS A 194 0.51 21.73 -9.62
N VAL A 195 0.57 20.39 -9.79
CA VAL A 195 1.23 19.46 -8.87
C VAL A 195 2.14 18.52 -9.68
N GLY A 196 3.45 18.70 -9.56
CA GLY A 196 4.40 18.07 -10.48
C GLY A 196 4.11 18.46 -11.92
N ASP A 197 3.98 17.47 -12.81
CA ASP A 197 3.69 17.67 -14.24
C ASP A 197 2.21 17.81 -14.57
N TYR A 198 1.32 17.69 -13.57
CA TYR A 198 -0.12 17.64 -13.76
C TYR A 198 -0.78 18.94 -13.33
N ARG A 199 -1.78 19.37 -14.12
CA ARG A 199 -2.65 20.51 -13.78
C ARG A 199 -4.00 19.97 -13.36
N TYR A 200 -4.45 20.34 -12.18
CA TYR A 200 -5.75 20.02 -11.60
C TYR A 200 -6.66 21.23 -11.71
N THR A 201 -7.85 21.03 -12.27
CA THR A 201 -8.85 22.11 -12.44
C THR A 201 -10.13 21.68 -11.72
N TYR A 202 -10.56 22.48 -10.76
CA TYR A 202 -11.87 22.28 -10.12
C TYR A 202 -12.96 22.73 -11.08
N VAL A 203 -13.76 21.79 -11.62
CA VAL A 203 -14.78 22.09 -12.64
C VAL A 203 -16.07 22.54 -12.00
N LYS A 204 -16.64 21.74 -11.10
CA LYS A 204 -17.92 22.02 -10.42
C LYS A 204 -18.05 21.23 -9.13
N ALA A 205 -18.87 21.76 -8.20
CA ALA A 205 -19.35 21.01 -7.05
C ALA A 205 -20.35 19.92 -7.45
N THR A 206 -20.44 18.89 -6.63
CA THR A 206 -21.46 17.80 -6.76
C THR A 206 -22.06 17.51 -5.40
N GLU A 207 -23.29 16.99 -5.40
CA GLU A 207 -23.96 16.52 -4.21
C GLU A 207 -24.70 15.21 -4.49
N SER A 208 -25.04 14.48 -3.45
CA SER A 208 -25.99 13.38 -3.45
C SER A 208 -26.61 13.27 -2.06
N VAL A 209 -27.93 13.19 -1.99
CA VAL A 209 -28.67 13.01 -0.76
C VAL A 209 -29.43 11.69 -0.81
N VAL A 210 -29.28 10.89 0.24
CA VAL A 210 -30.04 9.65 0.42
C VAL A 210 -31.24 9.96 1.28
N THR A 211 -32.44 9.69 0.75
CA THR A 211 -33.70 10.00 1.43
C THR A 211 -34.33 8.79 2.13
N ASP A 212 -33.64 7.67 2.20
CA ASP A 212 -34.09 6.47 2.91
C ASP A 212 -33.74 6.59 4.40
N PRO A 213 -34.74 6.70 5.29
CA PRO A 213 -34.52 6.78 6.74
C PRO A 213 -33.81 5.56 7.36
N ASN A 214 -33.86 4.42 6.69
CA ASN A 214 -33.21 3.18 7.15
C ASN A 214 -31.77 3.04 6.60
N SER A 215 -31.26 4.05 5.88
CA SER A 215 -29.91 4.02 5.35
C SER A 215 -28.88 4.08 6.49
N THR A 216 -27.94 3.13 6.48
CA THR A 216 -26.76 3.14 7.35
C THR A 216 -25.57 3.84 6.70
N GLY A 217 -25.74 4.34 5.47
CA GLY A 217 -24.72 5.06 4.71
C GLY A 217 -24.68 6.55 4.99
N ALA A 218 -23.85 7.28 4.25
CA ALA A 218 -23.83 8.73 4.26
C ALA A 218 -25.17 9.29 3.77
N ILE A 219 -25.76 10.18 4.53
CA ILE A 219 -27.05 10.82 4.16
C ILE A 219 -26.80 11.96 3.17
N LEU A 220 -25.76 12.75 3.36
CA LEU A 220 -25.34 13.78 2.44
C LEU A 220 -23.91 13.47 1.95
N THR A 221 -23.71 13.57 0.66
CA THR A 221 -22.36 13.49 0.08
C THR A 221 -22.10 14.76 -0.72
N LEU A 222 -21.06 15.51 -0.34
CA LEU A 222 -20.62 16.71 -1.02
C LEU A 222 -19.28 16.44 -1.70
N GLY A 223 -19.17 16.79 -2.97
CA GLY A 223 -18.00 16.46 -3.76
C GLY A 223 -17.64 17.48 -4.83
N ALA A 224 -16.72 17.09 -5.68
CA ALA A 224 -16.26 17.91 -6.80
C ALA A 224 -15.99 17.05 -8.04
N VAL A 225 -16.13 17.66 -9.20
CA VAL A 225 -15.53 17.15 -10.45
C VAL A 225 -14.23 17.90 -10.66
N MET A 226 -13.15 17.15 -10.80
CA MET A 226 -11.82 17.69 -11.03
C MET A 226 -11.21 17.10 -12.30
N ASP A 227 -10.92 17.96 -13.29
CA ASP A 227 -10.20 17.59 -14.49
C ASP A 227 -8.69 17.64 -14.23
N VAL A 228 -8.00 16.57 -14.64
CA VAL A 228 -6.54 16.51 -14.57
C VAL A 228 -5.96 16.44 -15.97
N THR A 229 -5.05 17.36 -16.27
CA THR A 229 -4.38 17.45 -17.57
C THR A 229 -2.88 17.36 -17.42
N LYS A 230 -2.21 16.79 -18.43
CA LYS A 230 -0.75 16.76 -18.58
C LYS A 230 -0.39 17.20 -19.98
N ASN A 231 0.49 18.19 -20.13
CA ASN A 231 0.89 18.74 -21.42
C ASN A 231 -0.31 19.13 -22.32
N GLY A 232 -1.37 19.68 -21.73
CA GLY A 232 -2.59 20.08 -22.44
C GLY A 232 -3.58 18.96 -22.72
N HIS A 233 -3.23 17.69 -22.53
CA HIS A 233 -4.14 16.56 -22.73
C HIS A 233 -4.80 16.15 -21.42
N ARG A 234 -6.12 15.88 -21.44
CA ARG A 234 -6.84 15.34 -20.30
C ARG A 234 -6.40 13.90 -20.03
N VAL A 235 -5.94 13.63 -18.82
CA VAL A 235 -5.47 12.29 -18.39
C VAL A 235 -6.41 11.61 -17.41
N ALA A 236 -7.21 12.39 -16.66
CA ALA A 236 -8.19 11.86 -15.71
C ALA A 236 -9.31 12.86 -15.43
N VAL A 237 -10.47 12.32 -15.03
CA VAL A 237 -11.55 13.06 -14.38
C VAL A 237 -11.76 12.42 -13.01
N LEU A 238 -11.44 13.15 -11.95
CA LEU A 238 -11.55 12.67 -10.58
C LEU A 238 -12.82 13.21 -9.94
N ARG A 239 -13.41 12.41 -9.03
CA ARG A 239 -14.65 12.75 -8.33
C ARG A 239 -14.48 12.52 -6.81
N PRO A 240 -13.63 13.33 -6.14
CA PRO A 240 -13.52 13.25 -4.70
C PRO A 240 -14.81 13.74 -4.04
N SER A 241 -15.17 13.14 -2.89
CA SER A 241 -16.32 13.58 -2.11
C SER A 241 -16.11 13.30 -0.62
N ALA A 242 -16.90 13.97 0.20
CA ALA A 242 -17.02 13.72 1.64
C ALA A 242 -18.45 13.30 1.96
N GLY A 243 -18.59 12.16 2.62
CA GLY A 243 -19.86 11.64 3.09
C GLY A 243 -20.12 12.08 4.53
N TYR A 244 -21.30 12.58 4.80
CA TYR A 244 -21.79 13.01 6.11
C TYR A 244 -22.81 12.00 6.63
N TYR A 245 -22.64 11.59 7.88
CA TYR A 245 -23.44 10.54 8.51
C TYR A 245 -24.29 11.13 9.64
N PRO A 246 -25.36 10.43 10.06
CA PRO A 246 -26.17 10.85 11.19
C PRO A 246 -25.37 10.96 12.49
N ALA A 247 -25.68 11.94 13.30
CA ALA A 247 -25.14 12.05 14.64
C ALA A 247 -25.70 10.91 15.53
N PRO A 248 -24.95 10.51 16.59
CA PRO A 248 -25.44 9.54 17.57
C PRO A 248 -26.61 10.04 18.41
N ASP A 249 -26.79 11.36 18.44
CA ASP A 249 -27.86 12.03 19.19
C ASP A 249 -28.54 13.14 18.37
N ASP A 250 -29.68 13.61 18.82
CA ASP A 250 -30.49 14.64 18.14
C ASP A 250 -30.19 16.08 18.63
N SER A 251 -29.08 16.29 19.34
CA SER A 251 -28.72 17.59 19.93
C SER A 251 -28.60 18.73 18.94
N GLN A 252 -28.32 18.40 17.65
CA GLN A 252 -28.13 19.36 16.57
C GLN A 252 -29.43 19.72 15.81
N GLY A 253 -30.59 19.19 16.26
CA GLY A 253 -31.87 19.39 15.61
C GLY A 253 -32.13 18.44 14.43
N PRO A 254 -33.35 18.42 13.85
CA PRO A 254 -33.81 17.40 12.93
C PRO A 254 -33.02 17.33 11.59
N VAL A 255 -32.48 18.44 11.11
CA VAL A 255 -31.68 18.49 9.91
C VAL A 255 -30.18 18.31 10.25
N GLY A 256 -29.72 18.99 11.33
CA GLY A 256 -28.33 18.92 11.75
C GLY A 256 -27.90 17.53 12.19
N SER A 257 -28.76 16.79 12.90
CA SER A 257 -28.47 15.42 13.32
C SER A 257 -28.28 14.43 12.17
N LEU A 258 -28.87 14.67 11.00
CA LEU A 258 -28.67 13.82 9.81
C LEU A 258 -27.23 13.87 9.26
N ILE A 259 -26.48 14.92 9.55
CA ILE A 259 -25.13 15.16 9.03
C ILE A 259 -24.10 15.50 10.10
N GLY A 260 -24.50 15.47 11.38
CA GLY A 260 -23.66 15.86 12.51
C GLY A 260 -22.71 14.77 13.02
N GLY A 261 -22.75 13.57 12.44
CA GLY A 261 -21.87 12.46 12.78
C GLY A 261 -20.49 12.56 12.14
N GLU A 262 -19.78 11.44 12.13
CA GLU A 262 -18.46 11.39 11.51
C GLU A 262 -18.52 11.60 9.98
N THR A 263 -17.52 12.25 9.44
CA THR A 263 -17.38 12.43 7.98
C THR A 263 -16.38 11.43 7.41
N THR A 264 -16.70 10.87 6.24
CA THR A 264 -15.80 9.93 5.53
C THR A 264 -15.38 10.52 4.20
N ALA A 265 -14.06 10.55 3.94
CA ALA A 265 -13.53 11.00 2.66
C ALA A 265 -13.57 9.88 1.62
N HIS A 266 -14.18 10.15 0.47
CA HIS A 266 -14.13 9.31 -0.72
C HIS A 266 -13.17 9.96 -1.72
N VAL A 267 -12.04 9.32 -1.95
CA VAL A 267 -10.98 9.87 -2.79
C VAL A 267 -11.28 9.68 -4.27
N GLY A 268 -10.96 10.68 -5.07
CA GLY A 268 -10.86 10.54 -6.51
C GLY A 268 -9.51 9.91 -6.86
N LEU A 269 -9.51 8.73 -7.49
CA LEU A 269 -8.29 7.99 -7.83
C LEU A 269 -8.29 7.59 -9.30
N GLN A 270 -7.17 7.88 -9.98
CA GLN A 270 -6.78 7.28 -11.25
C GLN A 270 -5.51 6.48 -11.03
N ALA A 271 -5.65 5.17 -10.88
CA ALA A 271 -4.52 4.26 -10.76
C ALA A 271 -3.84 4.03 -12.11
N GLY A 272 -2.51 3.89 -12.10
CA GLY A 272 -1.70 3.64 -13.28
C GLY A 272 -0.42 2.89 -12.99
N LEU A 273 0.14 2.21 -13.99
CA LEU A 273 1.38 1.44 -13.84
C LEU A 273 2.61 2.29 -13.50
N ARG A 274 2.61 3.56 -13.92
CA ARG A 274 3.74 4.47 -13.73
C ARG A 274 3.49 5.48 -12.62
N ARG A 275 2.23 5.87 -12.43
CA ARG A 275 1.85 6.91 -11.47
C ARG A 275 0.36 6.85 -11.17
N ASP A 276 0.02 6.97 -9.91
CA ASP A 276 -1.33 7.17 -9.43
C ASP A 276 -1.57 8.65 -9.21
N ILE A 277 -2.74 9.12 -9.65
CA ILE A 277 -3.23 10.49 -9.47
C ILE A 277 -4.38 10.39 -8.48
N TRP A 278 -4.26 11.11 -7.37
CA TRP A 278 -5.16 10.98 -6.25
C TRP A 278 -5.56 12.35 -5.71
N THR A 279 -6.81 12.49 -5.29
CA THR A 279 -7.29 13.70 -4.62
C THR A 279 -8.34 13.37 -3.58
N ALA A 280 -8.28 14.07 -2.43
CA ALA A 280 -9.36 14.18 -1.47
C ALA A 280 -9.89 15.60 -1.45
N ILE A 281 -11.13 15.76 -1.01
CA ILE A 281 -11.79 17.05 -0.86
C ILE A 281 -12.23 17.22 0.59
N GLN A 282 -12.11 18.45 1.08
CA GLN A 282 -12.78 18.94 2.27
C GLN A 282 -13.72 20.06 1.82
N PRO A 283 -15.03 19.78 1.66
CA PRO A 283 -16.03 20.75 1.30
C PRO A 283 -16.12 21.86 2.38
N ASN A 284 -16.29 23.09 1.96
CA ASN A 284 -16.61 24.16 2.91
C ASN A 284 -18.11 24.17 3.17
N ILE A 285 -18.50 23.75 4.38
CA ILE A 285 -19.90 23.70 4.83
C ILE A 285 -20.32 24.94 5.64
N ASP A 286 -19.40 25.87 5.95
CA ASP A 286 -19.71 27.07 6.71
C ASP A 286 -20.88 27.90 6.10
N PRO A 287 -20.92 28.08 4.75
CA PRO A 287 -22.04 28.79 4.13
C PRO A 287 -23.40 28.08 4.27
N LEU A 288 -23.41 26.79 4.60
CA LEU A 288 -24.62 26.00 4.77
C LEU A 288 -25.18 26.08 6.19
N GLN A 289 -24.39 26.47 7.20
CA GLN A 289 -24.81 26.54 8.61
C GLN A 289 -26.09 27.36 8.85
N PRO A 290 -26.24 28.57 8.23
CA PRO A 290 -27.48 29.33 8.36
C PRO A 290 -28.71 28.61 7.78
N LEU A 291 -28.51 27.81 6.72
CA LEU A 291 -29.58 27.04 6.10
C LEU A 291 -29.98 25.84 6.94
N ILE A 292 -28.98 25.15 7.53
CA ILE A 292 -29.20 24.05 8.48
C ILE A 292 -29.98 24.57 9.70
N THR A 293 -29.59 25.71 10.26
CA THR A 293 -30.30 26.35 11.40
C THR A 293 -31.74 26.70 11.07
N LYS A 294 -31.99 27.30 9.90
CA LYS A 294 -33.35 27.55 9.42
C LYS A 294 -34.15 26.27 9.19
N GLY A 295 -33.49 25.24 8.61
CA GLY A 295 -34.09 23.92 8.41
C GLY A 295 -34.54 23.30 9.73
N ASN A 296 -33.67 23.33 10.74
CA ASN A 296 -34.04 22.87 12.10
C ASN A 296 -35.23 23.57 12.69
N ALA A 297 -35.40 24.87 12.40
CA ALA A 297 -36.54 25.65 12.93
C ALA A 297 -37.85 25.40 12.17
N VAL A 298 -37.81 24.95 10.93
CA VAL A 298 -38.99 24.78 10.06
C VAL A 298 -39.50 23.35 10.08
N VAL A 299 -38.63 22.35 10.28
CA VAL A 299 -39.03 20.93 10.29
C VAL A 299 -39.78 20.60 11.57
N PRO A 300 -41.08 20.19 11.49
CA PRO A 300 -41.86 19.85 12.68
C PRO A 300 -41.36 18.54 13.32
N ALA A 301 -41.30 18.46 14.62
CA ALA A 301 -40.94 17.23 15.33
C ALA A 301 -41.88 16.04 15.03
N SER A 302 -43.13 16.34 14.62
CA SER A 302 -44.12 15.32 14.21
C SER A 302 -43.86 14.70 12.82
N HIS A 303 -43.00 15.31 12.00
CA HIS A 303 -42.72 14.92 10.62
C HIS A 303 -41.25 14.99 10.33
N PRO A 304 -40.39 14.14 10.93
CA PRO A 304 -38.97 14.16 10.74
C PRO A 304 -38.52 13.84 9.29
N GLU A 305 -39.39 13.20 8.50
CA GLU A 305 -39.16 12.92 7.08
C GLU A 305 -38.92 14.18 6.24
N PHE A 306 -39.48 15.33 6.64
CA PHE A 306 -39.22 16.61 5.97
C PHE A 306 -37.77 17.07 6.09
N ALA A 307 -37.03 16.59 7.10
CA ALA A 307 -35.60 16.92 7.24
C ALA A 307 -34.78 16.49 6.02
N PHE A 308 -35.09 15.35 5.42
CA PHE A 308 -34.43 14.88 4.19
C PHE A 308 -34.69 15.79 2.99
N LEU A 309 -35.91 16.33 2.86
CA LEU A 309 -36.26 17.27 1.79
C LEU A 309 -35.52 18.60 1.97
N VAL A 310 -35.45 19.08 3.20
CA VAL A 310 -34.68 20.29 3.51
C VAL A 310 -33.20 20.07 3.25
N LEU A 311 -32.68 18.92 3.63
CA LEU A 311 -31.28 18.57 3.37
C LEU A 311 -30.97 18.47 1.86
N ALA A 312 -31.89 17.92 1.06
CA ALA A 312 -31.77 17.90 -0.40
C ALA A 312 -31.72 19.32 -0.99
N ALA A 313 -32.56 20.24 -0.50
CA ALA A 313 -32.52 21.64 -0.92
C ALA A 313 -31.22 22.34 -0.51
N ILE A 314 -30.66 22.02 0.66
CA ILE A 314 -29.34 22.51 1.11
C ILE A 314 -28.23 21.96 0.21
N GLY A 315 -28.25 20.68 -0.16
CA GLY A 315 -27.30 20.08 -1.09
C GLY A 315 -27.36 20.73 -2.48
N GLU A 316 -28.57 20.96 -3.02
CA GLU A 316 -28.73 21.68 -4.29
C GLU A 316 -28.21 23.12 -4.22
N HIS A 317 -28.44 23.81 -3.08
CA HIS A 317 -27.88 25.14 -2.87
C HIS A 317 -26.36 25.11 -2.87
N TYR A 318 -25.73 24.09 -2.23
CA TYR A 318 -24.28 23.92 -2.28
C TYR A 318 -23.73 23.83 -3.71
N VAL A 319 -24.35 23.03 -4.56
CA VAL A 319 -23.94 22.89 -5.97
C VAL A 319 -24.11 24.20 -6.73
N ARG A 320 -25.23 24.92 -6.52
CA ARG A 320 -25.50 26.22 -7.20
C ARG A 320 -24.54 27.31 -6.73
N SER A 321 -24.25 27.40 -5.45
CA SER A 321 -23.32 28.39 -4.89
C SER A 321 -21.87 28.09 -5.22
N SER A 322 -21.57 26.81 -5.49
CA SER A 322 -20.24 26.28 -5.83
C SER A 322 -19.14 26.91 -4.96
N PRO A 323 -19.15 26.65 -3.66
CA PRO A 323 -18.23 27.32 -2.73
C PRO A 323 -16.78 26.89 -2.96
N THR A 324 -15.86 27.65 -2.40
CA THR A 324 -14.45 27.25 -2.30
C THR A 324 -14.34 25.92 -1.54
N ALA A 325 -13.56 24.98 -2.04
CA ALA A 325 -13.27 23.74 -1.35
C ALA A 325 -11.76 23.53 -1.21
N SER A 326 -11.34 22.89 -0.15
CA SER A 326 -9.94 22.52 0.07
C SER A 326 -9.68 21.13 -0.51
N PHE A 327 -8.58 21.00 -1.23
CA PHE A 327 -8.16 19.77 -1.88
C PHE A 327 -6.79 19.35 -1.40
N HIS A 328 -6.67 18.06 -1.08
CA HIS A 328 -5.38 17.40 -0.92
C HIS A 328 -5.07 16.65 -2.22
N LEU A 329 -4.08 17.14 -2.96
CA LEU A 329 -3.72 16.63 -4.28
C LEU A 329 -2.42 15.86 -4.20
N MET A 330 -2.38 14.65 -4.75
CA MET A 330 -1.20 13.80 -4.68
C MET A 330 -0.96 13.06 -5.99
N ASN A 331 0.30 13.06 -6.43
CA ASN A 331 0.82 12.23 -7.52
C ASN A 331 1.88 11.30 -6.96
N SER A 332 1.64 10.00 -6.96
CA SER A 332 2.57 9.00 -6.43
C SER A 332 2.99 8.02 -7.50
N PRO A 333 4.30 7.88 -7.79
CA PRO A 333 4.76 6.90 -8.76
C PRO A 333 4.77 5.50 -8.17
N LEU A 334 4.59 4.50 -9.03
CA LEU A 334 4.78 3.07 -8.76
C LEU A 334 3.95 2.48 -7.59
N VAL A 335 2.86 3.12 -7.15
CA VAL A 335 1.98 2.57 -6.09
C VAL A 335 1.42 1.20 -6.51
N THR A 336 1.01 1.05 -7.77
CA THR A 336 0.52 -0.22 -8.34
C THR A 336 1.54 -1.36 -8.21
N TRP A 337 2.86 -1.06 -8.16
CA TRP A 337 3.90 -2.08 -8.00
C TRP A 337 3.93 -2.71 -6.61
N ILE A 338 3.35 -2.06 -5.60
CA ILE A 338 3.13 -2.64 -4.27
C ILE A 338 2.22 -3.88 -4.42
N TRP A 339 1.13 -3.75 -5.19
CA TRP A 339 0.21 -4.85 -5.48
C TRP A 339 0.86 -5.96 -6.31
N PHE A 340 1.63 -5.59 -7.34
CA PHE A 340 2.40 -6.59 -8.11
C PHE A 340 3.39 -7.34 -7.24
N GLY A 341 4.11 -6.65 -6.35
CA GLY A 341 4.99 -7.28 -5.39
C GLY A 341 4.25 -8.26 -4.48
N GLY A 342 3.10 -7.86 -3.93
CA GLY A 342 2.23 -8.72 -3.13
C GLY A 342 1.73 -9.94 -3.90
N PHE A 343 1.34 -9.77 -5.16
CA PHE A 343 0.92 -10.88 -6.02
C PHE A 343 2.07 -11.86 -6.29
N ILE A 344 3.29 -11.36 -6.56
CA ILE A 344 4.48 -12.21 -6.74
C ILE A 344 4.80 -12.98 -5.45
N VAL A 345 4.69 -12.33 -4.27
CA VAL A 345 4.86 -13.00 -2.97
C VAL A 345 3.85 -14.13 -2.82
N PHE A 346 2.59 -13.88 -3.11
CA PHE A 346 1.53 -14.88 -3.04
C PHE A 346 1.80 -16.07 -3.98
N ALA A 347 2.12 -15.80 -5.23
CA ALA A 347 2.43 -16.83 -6.23
C ALA A 347 3.68 -17.67 -5.85
N GLY A 348 4.72 -17.00 -5.34
CA GLY A 348 5.92 -17.65 -4.83
C GLY A 348 5.63 -18.55 -3.62
N GLY A 349 4.82 -18.05 -2.68
CA GLY A 349 4.35 -18.80 -1.51
C GLY A 349 3.54 -20.04 -1.91
N LEU A 350 2.57 -19.89 -2.79
CA LEU A 350 1.80 -21.03 -3.34
C LEU A 350 2.72 -22.05 -4.01
N THR A 351 3.68 -21.60 -4.80
CA THR A 351 4.66 -22.49 -5.45
C THR A 351 5.48 -23.26 -4.42
N ALA A 352 5.91 -22.62 -3.33
CA ALA A 352 6.72 -23.23 -2.29
C ALA A 352 5.94 -24.28 -1.47
N ILE A 353 4.65 -24.02 -1.20
CA ILE A 353 3.78 -24.91 -0.38
C ILE A 353 3.19 -26.04 -1.23
N TRP A 354 3.05 -25.86 -2.54
CA TRP A 354 2.38 -26.81 -3.41
C TRP A 354 3.04 -28.19 -3.35
N PRO A 355 2.30 -29.29 -3.01
CA PRO A 355 2.88 -30.60 -2.79
C PRO A 355 3.49 -31.18 -4.08
N THR A 356 4.68 -31.76 -3.97
CA THR A 356 5.30 -32.51 -5.07
C THR A 356 4.61 -33.86 -5.24
N GLY A 357 4.64 -34.45 -6.46
CA GLY A 357 4.00 -35.72 -6.74
C GLY A 357 4.45 -36.84 -5.78
N GLY A 358 5.74 -36.88 -5.41
CA GLY A 358 6.28 -37.84 -4.45
C GLY A 358 5.72 -37.69 -3.03
N GLN A 359 5.43 -36.46 -2.60
CA GLN A 359 4.78 -36.21 -1.30
C GLN A 359 3.32 -36.65 -1.30
N ARG A 360 2.61 -36.51 -2.41
CA ARG A 360 1.23 -37.02 -2.56
C ARG A 360 1.17 -38.52 -2.52
N VAL A 361 2.11 -39.22 -3.16
CA VAL A 361 2.21 -40.68 -3.12
C VAL A 361 2.51 -41.16 -1.71
N ARG A 362 3.49 -40.54 -1.02
CA ARG A 362 3.83 -40.87 0.36
C ARG A 362 2.69 -40.60 1.34
N ALA A 363 1.97 -39.48 1.20
CA ALA A 363 0.81 -39.18 2.03
C ALA A 363 -0.33 -40.18 1.81
N ARG A 364 -0.59 -40.59 0.56
CA ARG A 364 -1.57 -41.62 0.25
C ARG A 364 -1.17 -42.99 0.82
N TYR A 365 0.09 -43.36 0.71
CA TYR A 365 0.63 -44.59 1.27
C TYR A 365 0.48 -44.61 2.79
N LEU A 366 0.90 -43.54 3.50
CA LEU A 366 0.75 -43.45 4.95
C LEU A 366 -0.71 -43.46 5.41
N ALA A 367 -1.60 -42.82 4.64
CA ALA A 367 -3.04 -42.86 4.91
C ALA A 367 -3.65 -44.27 4.68
N HIS A 368 -3.07 -45.06 3.78
CA HIS A 368 -3.50 -46.45 3.55
C HIS A 368 -3.03 -47.36 4.69
N VAL A 369 -1.74 -47.28 5.02
CA VAL A 369 -1.16 -48.06 6.14
C VAL A 369 -1.83 -47.71 7.48
N GLY A 370 -2.14 -46.42 7.72
CA GLY A 370 -2.86 -46.00 8.94
C GLY A 370 -4.28 -46.55 9.03
N ARG A 371 -4.97 -46.75 7.91
CA ARG A 371 -6.29 -47.42 7.88
C ARG A 371 -6.17 -48.90 8.12
N ASP A 372 -5.19 -49.56 7.53
CA ASP A 372 -4.97 -51.01 7.70
C ASP A 372 -4.62 -51.35 9.15
N LEU A 373 -3.85 -50.47 9.84
CA LEU A 373 -3.52 -50.61 11.27
C LEU A 373 -4.70 -50.31 12.21
N GLN A 374 -5.73 -49.58 11.76
CA GLN A 374 -6.95 -49.35 12.55
C GLN A 374 -8.00 -50.46 12.37
N GLN A 375 -7.84 -51.31 11.36
CA GLN A 375 -8.74 -52.44 11.07
C GLN A 375 -8.20 -53.81 11.55
N ALA A 376 -6.92 -53.83 11.95
CA ALA A 376 -6.27 -54.99 12.61
C ALA A 376 -6.31 -54.84 14.12
#